data_f58bcd503ebde30efac6e8445773f446
#
_entry.id   f58bcd503ebde30efac6e8445773f446
#
_cell.length_a   1.000
_cell.length_b   1.000
_cell.length_c   1.000
_cell.angle_alpha   90.00
_cell.angle_beta   90.00
_cell.angle_gamma   90.00
#
_symmetry.space_group_name_H-M   'P 1'
#
loop_
_entity.id
_entity.type
_entity.pdbx_description
1 polymer ?
#
loop_
_entity_poly.entity_id
_entity_poly.type
_entity_poly.pdbx_seq_one_letter_code
_entity_poly.pdbx_strand_id
1 'polypeptide(L)'
;MDRATFIAEMDRHLKLVRTEFGCTQEIMARMLGISKKTLVEIEKGRSSLGWTGAVAFATLFSESQILNSLLGGEADDMMRALAFQEQGQRSVAYRTGGAKTMGGHIWWRVVEEREGYRIQQNIISQHYRALDREDRRICYSFGLEEIHRCLKEWEAGL
;
A
#
# COMPACT_ATOMS: atom_id res chain seq x y z
N MET A 1 -1.36 -4.48 -9.63
CA MET A 1 0.07 -4.61 -9.18
C MET A 1 0.20 -5.89 -8.40
N ASP A 2 1.22 -6.68 -8.64
CA ASP A 2 1.57 -7.85 -7.83
C ASP A 2 2.82 -7.57 -6.96
N ARG A 3 3.20 -8.54 -6.12
CA ARG A 3 4.33 -8.40 -5.19
C ARG A 3 5.66 -8.17 -5.92
N ALA A 4 5.89 -8.87 -7.05
CA ALA A 4 7.12 -8.73 -7.81
C ALA A 4 7.24 -7.34 -8.45
N THR A 5 6.15 -6.86 -9.03
CA THR A 5 6.06 -5.50 -9.59
C THR A 5 6.28 -4.44 -8.50
N PHE A 6 5.67 -4.62 -7.32
CA PHE A 6 5.88 -3.70 -6.20
C PHE A 6 7.35 -3.60 -5.80
N ILE A 7 8.03 -4.75 -5.63
CA ILE A 7 9.46 -4.77 -5.30
C ILE A 7 10.28 -4.06 -6.37
N ALA A 8 10.02 -4.35 -7.64
CA ALA A 8 10.75 -3.74 -8.76
C ALA A 8 10.56 -2.21 -8.82
N GLU A 9 9.34 -1.73 -8.52
CA GLU A 9 9.08 -0.29 -8.46
C GLU A 9 9.79 0.37 -7.25
N MET A 10 9.83 -0.28 -6.09
CA MET A 10 10.58 0.22 -4.95
C MET A 10 12.09 0.32 -5.25
N ASP A 11 12.67 -0.71 -5.85
CA ASP A 11 14.08 -0.71 -6.27
C ASP A 11 14.39 0.43 -7.24
N ARG A 12 13.53 0.63 -8.24
CA ARG A 12 13.69 1.67 -9.27
C ARG A 12 13.64 3.07 -8.69
N HIS A 13 12.78 3.31 -7.70
CA HIS A 13 12.55 4.64 -7.13
C HIS A 13 13.42 4.94 -5.90
N LEU A 14 14.20 3.97 -5.41
CA LEU A 14 15.03 4.13 -4.21
C LEU A 14 15.93 5.36 -4.25
N LYS A 15 16.65 5.56 -5.36
CA LYS A 15 17.53 6.71 -5.54
C LYS A 15 16.78 8.04 -5.60
N LEU A 16 15.61 8.07 -6.25
CA LEU A 16 14.79 9.27 -6.39
C LEU A 16 14.27 9.73 -5.04
N VAL A 17 13.69 8.81 -4.25
CA VAL A 17 13.19 9.09 -2.90
C VAL A 17 14.34 9.50 -1.98
N ARG A 18 15.50 8.83 -2.07
CA ARG A 18 16.69 9.23 -1.32
C ARG A 18 17.07 10.69 -1.58
N THR A 19 17.02 11.11 -2.84
CA THR A 19 17.33 12.47 -3.24
C THR A 19 16.26 13.46 -2.78
N GLU A 20 14.98 13.07 -2.85
CA GLU A 20 13.85 13.86 -2.34
C GLU A 20 14.02 14.20 -0.87
N PHE A 21 14.45 13.24 -0.05
CA PHE A 21 14.69 13.43 1.38
C PHE A 21 16.08 13.99 1.72
N GLY A 22 16.89 14.32 0.72
CA GLY A 22 18.24 14.85 0.95
C GLY A 22 19.19 13.88 1.65
N CYS A 23 18.89 12.57 1.64
CA CYS A 23 19.68 11.56 2.31
C CYS A 23 20.92 11.13 1.52
N THR A 24 22.05 10.95 2.21
CA THR A 24 23.21 10.26 1.62
C THR A 24 22.93 8.76 1.51
N GLN A 25 23.66 8.06 0.65
CA GLN A 25 23.58 6.61 0.54
C GLN A 25 23.84 5.90 1.87
N GLU A 26 24.73 6.44 2.69
CA GLU A 26 25.06 5.88 3.99
C GLU A 26 23.92 6.05 5.01
N ILE A 27 23.29 7.22 5.03
CA ILE A 27 22.15 7.49 5.91
C ILE A 27 20.96 6.60 5.53
N MET A 28 20.60 6.53 4.25
CA MET A 28 19.48 5.70 3.81
C MET A 28 19.74 4.20 4.03
N ALA A 29 20.97 3.73 3.77
CA ALA A 29 21.34 2.33 4.05
C ALA A 29 21.15 1.99 5.53
N ARG A 30 21.55 2.89 6.43
CA ARG A 30 21.38 2.74 7.88
C ARG A 30 19.90 2.70 8.27
N MET A 31 19.07 3.59 7.69
CA MET A 31 17.62 3.61 7.93
C MET A 31 16.95 2.30 7.50
N LEU A 32 17.37 1.73 6.37
CA LEU A 32 16.84 0.48 5.84
C LEU A 32 17.46 -0.79 6.46
N GLY A 33 18.46 -0.64 7.34
CA GLY A 33 19.13 -1.77 7.96
C GLY A 33 19.99 -2.60 7.01
N ILE A 34 20.49 -2.01 5.92
CA ILE A 34 21.35 -2.66 4.92
C ILE A 34 22.73 -2.00 4.85
N SER A 35 23.70 -2.68 4.24
CA SER A 35 25.02 -2.07 4.02
C SER A 35 24.97 -0.99 2.94
N LYS A 36 25.85 0.02 3.03
CA LYS A 36 26.01 1.01 1.97
C LYS A 36 26.30 0.36 0.62
N LYS A 37 27.12 -0.71 0.60
CA LYS A 37 27.44 -1.47 -0.61
C LYS A 37 26.17 -2.06 -1.22
N THR A 38 25.31 -2.67 -0.41
CA THR A 38 24.01 -3.24 -0.84
C THR A 38 23.14 -2.15 -1.45
N LEU A 39 22.99 -1.01 -0.78
CA LEU A 39 22.19 0.11 -1.30
C LEU A 39 22.72 0.58 -2.68
N VAL A 40 24.02 0.75 -2.83
CA VAL A 40 24.63 1.16 -4.10
C VAL A 40 24.35 0.15 -5.22
N GLU A 41 24.38 -1.16 -4.91
CA GLU A 41 24.09 -2.19 -5.91
C GLU A 41 22.60 -2.19 -6.30
N ILE A 42 21.69 -1.90 -5.36
CA ILE A 42 20.27 -1.74 -5.66
C ILE A 42 20.05 -0.51 -6.58
N GLU A 43 20.62 0.63 -6.24
CA GLU A 43 20.53 1.84 -7.06
C GLU A 43 21.09 1.67 -8.48
N LYS A 44 22.00 0.71 -8.68
CA LYS A 44 22.56 0.33 -9.98
C LYS A 44 21.76 -0.76 -10.70
N GLY A 45 20.69 -1.26 -10.10
CA GLY A 45 19.87 -2.35 -10.64
C GLY A 45 20.55 -3.72 -10.61
N ARG A 46 21.54 -3.93 -9.74
CA ARG A 46 22.29 -5.19 -9.62
C ARG A 46 21.89 -6.01 -8.41
N SER A 47 21.06 -5.47 -7.55
CA SER A 47 20.50 -6.12 -6.37
C SER A 47 19.08 -5.62 -6.14
N SER A 48 18.37 -6.19 -5.19
CA SER A 48 16.99 -5.84 -4.86
C SER A 48 16.83 -5.69 -3.34
N LEU A 49 15.89 -4.83 -2.93
CA LEU A 49 15.42 -4.71 -1.55
C LEU A 49 14.74 -6.02 -1.08
N GLY A 50 14.18 -6.78 -2.01
CA GLY A 50 13.30 -7.87 -1.68
C GLY A 50 12.00 -7.38 -1.02
N TRP A 51 11.12 -8.31 -0.66
CA TRP A 51 9.81 -7.98 -0.09
C TRP A 51 9.93 -7.16 1.21
N THR A 52 10.69 -7.66 2.18
CA THR A 52 10.83 -7.00 3.50
C THR A 52 11.44 -5.61 3.39
N GLY A 53 12.49 -5.47 2.57
CA GLY A 53 13.13 -4.17 2.35
C GLY A 53 12.23 -3.19 1.61
N ALA A 54 11.48 -3.65 0.62
CA ALA A 54 10.53 -2.83 -0.13
C ALA A 54 9.38 -2.32 0.77
N VAL A 55 8.86 -3.18 1.65
CA VAL A 55 7.83 -2.78 2.63
C VAL A 55 8.40 -1.79 3.63
N ALA A 56 9.60 -2.05 4.18
CA ALA A 56 10.25 -1.12 5.11
C ALA A 56 10.50 0.24 4.44
N PHE A 57 10.99 0.25 3.21
CA PHE A 57 11.20 1.46 2.43
C PHE A 57 9.91 2.26 2.20
N ALA A 58 8.85 1.61 1.71
CA ALA A 58 7.56 2.26 1.48
C ALA A 58 6.93 2.82 2.77
N THR A 59 7.11 2.12 3.91
CA THR A 59 6.60 2.56 5.21
C THR A 59 7.38 3.74 5.78
N LEU A 60 8.71 3.67 5.77
CA LEU A 60 9.57 4.72 6.33
C LEU A 60 9.49 6.03 5.54
N PHE A 61 9.25 5.94 4.25
CA PHE A 61 9.18 7.09 3.34
C PHE A 61 7.75 7.33 2.82
N SER A 62 6.73 6.99 3.62
CA SER A 62 5.31 7.12 3.25
C SER A 62 4.88 8.56 2.91
N GLU A 63 5.61 9.57 3.37
CA GLU A 63 5.37 10.97 3.04
C GLU A 63 6.00 11.41 1.70
N SER A 64 6.76 10.54 1.04
CA SER A 64 7.36 10.82 -0.27
C SER A 64 6.29 11.11 -1.31
N GLN A 65 6.40 12.25 -1.99
CA GLN A 65 5.51 12.59 -3.10
C GLN A 65 5.68 11.62 -4.27
N ILE A 66 6.90 11.12 -4.49
CA ILE A 66 7.22 10.12 -5.50
C ILE A 66 6.49 8.82 -5.21
N LEU A 67 6.59 8.30 -3.99
CA LEU A 67 5.91 7.07 -3.59
C LEU A 67 4.39 7.24 -3.55
N ASN A 68 3.87 8.35 -3.07
CA ASN A 68 2.45 8.64 -3.06
C ASN A 68 1.87 8.67 -4.47
N SER A 69 2.56 9.28 -5.43
CA SER A 69 2.16 9.29 -6.83
C SER A 69 2.22 7.90 -7.46
N LEU A 70 3.22 7.09 -7.09
CA LEU A 70 3.41 5.74 -7.61
C LEU A 70 2.39 4.74 -7.05
N LEU A 71 2.05 4.86 -5.77
CA LEU A 71 1.24 3.90 -5.02
C LEU A 71 -0.22 4.34 -4.86
N GLY A 72 -0.59 5.52 -5.36
CA GLY A 72 -1.95 6.04 -5.28
C GLY A 72 -2.37 6.47 -3.87
N GLY A 73 -1.44 6.98 -3.08
CA GLY A 73 -1.69 7.70 -1.83
C GLY A 73 -1.87 6.87 -0.56
N GLU A 74 -2.16 5.57 -0.64
CA GLU A 74 -2.35 4.71 0.54
C GLU A 74 -1.53 3.43 0.41
N ALA A 75 -0.21 3.57 0.54
CA ALA A 75 0.77 2.49 0.40
C ALA A 75 0.51 1.31 1.35
N ASP A 76 0.05 1.62 2.57
CA ASP A 76 -0.24 0.62 3.62
C ASP A 76 -1.36 -0.37 3.23
N ASP A 77 -2.45 0.08 2.60
CA ASP A 77 -3.54 -0.77 2.14
C ASP A 77 -3.08 -1.69 1.02
N MET A 78 -2.30 -1.15 0.12
CA MET A 78 -1.76 -1.92 -0.99
C MET A 78 -0.75 -2.96 -0.51
N MET A 79 0.17 -2.61 0.39
CA MET A 79 1.14 -3.55 0.96
C MET A 79 0.45 -4.70 1.69
N ARG A 80 -0.59 -4.40 2.46
CA ARG A 80 -1.38 -5.44 3.17
C ARG A 80 -2.14 -6.33 2.19
N ALA A 81 -2.78 -5.75 1.18
CA ALA A 81 -3.46 -6.52 0.15
C ALA A 81 -2.50 -7.46 -0.58
N LEU A 82 -1.30 -6.99 -0.95
CA LEU A 82 -0.25 -7.82 -1.55
C LEU A 82 0.27 -8.91 -0.62
N ALA A 83 0.39 -8.62 0.69
CA ALA A 83 0.89 -9.58 1.67
C ALA A 83 -0.06 -10.78 1.84
N PHE A 84 -1.37 -10.56 1.78
CA PHE A 84 -2.38 -11.58 2.04
C PHE A 84 -2.96 -12.24 0.77
N GLN A 85 -2.74 -11.65 -0.40
CA GLN A 85 -3.27 -12.14 -1.67
C GLN A 85 -2.86 -13.59 -1.99
N GLU A 86 -1.60 -13.95 -1.76
CA GLU A 86 -1.06 -15.27 -2.12
C GLU A 86 -1.53 -16.41 -1.21
N GLN A 87 -2.10 -16.10 -0.06
CA GLN A 87 -2.44 -17.12 0.94
C GLN A 87 -3.92 -17.50 0.94
N GLY A 88 -4.73 -16.96 0.03
CA GLY A 88 -6.18 -17.19 0.04
C GLY A 88 -6.83 -16.80 1.37
N GLN A 89 -6.09 -16.09 2.22
CA GLN A 89 -6.57 -15.65 3.51
C GLN A 89 -7.49 -14.45 3.33
N ARG A 90 -8.58 -14.48 4.08
CA ARG A 90 -9.58 -13.43 4.14
C ARG A 90 -8.91 -12.07 4.33
N SER A 91 -9.34 -11.08 3.55
CA SER A 91 -9.08 -9.69 3.89
C SER A 91 -9.38 -9.49 5.37
N VAL A 92 -8.39 -9.07 6.13
CA VAL A 92 -8.57 -8.85 7.57
C VAL A 92 -9.45 -7.62 7.71
N ALA A 93 -10.75 -7.83 7.88
CA ALA A 93 -11.64 -6.76 8.32
C ALA A 93 -11.18 -6.31 9.70
N TYR A 94 -10.70 -5.06 9.80
CA TYR A 94 -10.38 -4.49 11.09
C TYR A 94 -11.69 -4.23 11.85
N ARG A 95 -12.03 -5.09 12.81
CA ARG A 95 -13.24 -4.99 13.66
C ARG A 95 -13.19 -3.84 14.68
N THR A 96 -12.08 -3.15 14.81
CA THR A 96 -11.91 -2.09 15.81
C THR A 96 -11.38 -0.81 15.17
N GLY A 97 -12.29 0.16 14.99
CA GLY A 97 -11.92 1.54 14.71
C GLY A 97 -11.02 1.72 13.50
N GLY A 98 -11.52 1.41 12.32
CA GLY A 98 -10.79 1.60 11.08
C GLY A 98 -10.15 2.98 11.01
N ALA A 99 -8.90 3.06 10.56
CA ALA A 99 -8.21 4.32 10.39
C ALA A 99 -9.03 5.25 9.49
N LYS A 100 -9.24 6.48 9.95
CA LYS A 100 -9.92 7.50 9.15
C LYS A 100 -9.06 7.81 7.95
N THR A 101 -9.58 7.58 6.76
CA THR A 101 -8.89 7.87 5.51
C THR A 101 -9.08 9.34 5.14
N MET A 102 -8.13 9.94 4.43
CA MET A 102 -8.25 11.33 3.96
C MET A 102 -9.22 11.49 2.79
N GLY A 103 -10.03 10.47 2.48
CA GLY A 103 -11.05 10.51 1.43
C GLY A 103 -10.52 10.71 0.01
N GLY A 104 -9.23 10.50 -0.21
CA GLY A 104 -8.45 10.85 -1.40
C GLY A 104 -9.14 10.66 -2.75
N HIS A 105 -9.87 11.68 -3.20
CA HIS A 105 -10.66 11.64 -4.44
C HIS A 105 -9.80 11.50 -5.70
N ILE A 106 -8.53 11.88 -5.67
CA ILE A 106 -7.66 11.88 -6.85
C ILE A 106 -7.28 10.46 -7.27
N TRP A 107 -7.04 9.57 -6.30
CA TRP A 107 -6.53 8.21 -6.54
C TRP A 107 -7.61 7.13 -6.46
N TRP A 108 -8.83 7.50 -6.06
CA TRP A 108 -9.90 6.57 -5.77
C TRP A 108 -11.14 6.85 -6.61
N ARG A 109 -11.57 5.86 -7.36
CA ARG A 109 -12.83 5.89 -8.11
C ARG A 109 -13.90 5.15 -7.31
N VAL A 110 -15.05 5.76 -7.10
CA VAL A 110 -16.21 5.07 -6.51
C VAL A 110 -16.73 4.03 -7.52
N VAL A 111 -16.82 2.78 -7.08
CA VAL A 111 -17.31 1.64 -7.87
C VAL A 111 -18.75 1.33 -7.50
N GLU A 112 -19.06 1.40 -6.20
CA GLU A 112 -20.39 1.13 -5.66
C GLU A 112 -20.62 2.02 -4.44
N GLU A 113 -21.84 2.53 -4.29
CA GLU A 113 -22.25 3.31 -3.13
C GLU A 113 -23.61 2.83 -2.66
N ARG A 114 -23.75 2.53 -1.37
CA ARG A 114 -24.97 2.10 -0.69
C ARG A 114 -25.18 2.85 0.61
N GLU A 115 -26.40 2.71 1.14
CA GLU A 115 -26.69 3.24 2.45
C GLU A 115 -25.85 2.53 3.52
N GLY A 116 -24.84 3.23 4.04
CA GLY A 116 -23.95 2.71 5.09
C GLY A 116 -22.49 2.55 4.68
N TYR A 117 -22.20 2.33 3.41
CA TYR A 117 -20.84 2.18 2.92
C TYR A 117 -20.64 2.60 1.46
N ARG A 118 -19.40 2.80 1.06
CA ARG A 118 -19.00 2.94 -0.35
C ARG A 118 -17.76 2.10 -0.66
N ILE A 119 -17.76 1.52 -1.84
CA ILE A 119 -16.62 0.77 -2.37
C ILE A 119 -15.88 1.68 -3.34
N GLN A 120 -14.58 1.78 -3.15
CA GLN A 120 -13.68 2.54 -4.02
C GLN A 120 -12.61 1.63 -4.61
N GLN A 121 -12.19 1.92 -5.83
CA GLN A 121 -11.03 1.28 -6.48
C GLN A 121 -9.93 2.32 -6.66
N ASN A 122 -8.71 1.98 -6.26
CA ASN A 122 -7.54 2.79 -6.53
C ASN A 122 -7.19 2.72 -8.01
N ILE A 123 -7.02 3.87 -8.65
CA ILE A 123 -6.77 3.94 -10.11
C ILE A 123 -5.37 3.48 -10.51
N ILE A 124 -4.42 3.46 -9.59
CA ILE A 124 -3.03 3.06 -9.83
C ILE A 124 -2.83 1.58 -9.50
N SER A 125 -3.03 1.20 -8.25
CA SER A 125 -2.77 -0.16 -7.76
C SER A 125 -3.90 -1.15 -8.06
N GLN A 126 -5.08 -0.64 -8.50
CA GLN A 126 -6.26 -1.43 -8.86
C GLN A 126 -6.87 -2.23 -7.70
N HIS A 127 -6.44 -2.01 -6.46
CA HIS A 127 -7.10 -2.64 -5.32
C HIS A 127 -8.36 -1.87 -4.90
N TYR A 128 -9.23 -2.56 -4.18
CA TYR A 128 -10.49 -2.03 -3.67
C TYR A 128 -10.41 -1.77 -2.17
N ARG A 129 -11.20 -0.81 -1.72
CA ARG A 129 -11.49 -0.60 -0.30
C ARG A 129 -12.97 -0.32 -0.09
N ALA A 130 -13.50 -0.68 1.06
CA ALA A 130 -14.81 -0.25 1.52
C ALA A 130 -14.66 0.72 2.69
N LEU A 131 -15.41 1.82 2.63
CA LEU A 131 -15.46 2.85 3.65
C LEU A 131 -16.87 2.97 4.22
N ASP A 132 -16.99 3.25 5.53
CA ASP A 132 -18.27 3.62 6.16
C ASP A 132 -18.65 5.09 5.88
N ARG A 133 -19.76 5.56 6.49
CA ARG A 133 -20.25 6.94 6.33
C ARG A 133 -19.29 8.02 6.86
N GLU A 134 -18.36 7.65 7.75
CA GLU A 134 -17.41 8.55 8.40
C GLU A 134 -16.01 8.46 7.76
N ASP A 135 -15.93 7.85 6.56
CA ASP A 135 -14.68 7.60 5.83
C ASP A 135 -13.72 6.66 6.56
N ARG A 136 -14.21 5.85 7.49
CA ARG A 136 -13.40 4.83 8.12
C ARG A 136 -13.35 3.59 7.24
N ARG A 137 -12.19 3.02 7.13
CA ARG A 137 -11.96 1.81 6.35
C ARG A 137 -12.57 0.58 7.01
N ILE A 138 -13.48 -0.10 6.31
CA ILE A 138 -14.08 -1.37 6.71
C ILE A 138 -13.16 -2.52 6.28
N CYS A 139 -12.78 -2.56 5.00
CA CYS A 139 -11.92 -3.60 4.44
C CYS A 139 -11.24 -3.14 3.15
N TYR A 140 -10.27 -3.93 2.67
CA TYR A 140 -9.55 -3.73 1.43
C TYR A 140 -9.19 -5.09 0.81
N SER A 141 -9.12 -5.19 -0.51
CA SER A 141 -8.70 -6.38 -1.24
C SER A 141 -8.39 -6.04 -2.71
N PHE A 142 -7.69 -6.93 -3.42
CA PHE A 142 -7.60 -6.89 -4.88
C PHE A 142 -8.85 -7.49 -5.56
N GLY A 143 -9.65 -8.29 -4.84
CA GLY A 143 -10.87 -8.91 -5.36
C GLY A 143 -12.13 -8.19 -4.89
N LEU A 144 -12.98 -7.75 -5.83
CA LEU A 144 -14.26 -7.12 -5.49
C LEU A 144 -15.21 -8.08 -4.76
N GLU A 145 -15.17 -9.38 -5.10
CA GLU A 145 -15.97 -10.40 -4.43
C GLU A 145 -15.60 -10.56 -2.95
N GLU A 146 -14.32 -10.40 -2.63
CA GLU A 146 -13.85 -10.42 -1.25
C GLU A 146 -14.36 -9.22 -0.45
N ILE A 147 -14.40 -8.04 -1.07
CA ILE A 147 -14.98 -6.84 -0.47
C ILE A 147 -16.47 -7.08 -0.16
N HIS A 148 -17.23 -7.62 -1.10
CA HIS A 148 -18.65 -7.91 -0.88
C HIS A 148 -18.88 -8.94 0.23
N ARG A 149 -18.02 -9.95 0.32
CA ARG A 149 -18.07 -10.94 1.42
C ARG A 149 -17.79 -10.29 2.76
N CYS A 150 -16.73 -9.48 2.83
CA CYS A 150 -16.39 -8.75 4.05
C CYS A 150 -17.52 -7.81 4.51
N LEU A 151 -18.15 -7.10 3.56
CA LEU A 151 -19.27 -6.21 3.86
C LEU A 151 -20.48 -6.95 4.40
N LYS A 152 -20.80 -8.14 3.88
CA LYS A 152 -21.87 -8.99 4.43
C LYS A 152 -21.59 -9.40 5.88
N GLU A 153 -20.33 -9.75 6.19
CA GLU A 153 -19.92 -10.09 7.56
C GLU A 153 -19.99 -8.85 8.47
N TRP A 154 -19.60 -7.68 7.98
CA TRP A 154 -19.66 -6.41 8.69
C TRP A 154 -21.10 -5.97 8.99
N GLU A 155 -21.99 -6.04 7.99
CA GLU A 155 -23.43 -5.75 8.16
C GLU A 155 -24.12 -6.71 9.12
N ALA A 156 -23.69 -7.98 9.15
CA ALA A 156 -24.20 -8.97 10.09
C ALA A 156 -23.69 -8.79 11.52
N GLY A 157 -22.77 -7.85 11.77
CA GLY A 157 -22.17 -7.60 13.08
C GLY A 157 -21.21 -8.70 13.56
N LEU A 158 -20.68 -9.50 12.63
CA LEU A 158 -19.75 -10.60 12.89
C LEU A 158 -18.28 -10.18 12.89
#